data_bf9ec48a60313d98686af431280dd26b
#
_entry.id   bf9ec48a60313d98686af431280dd26b
#
_cell.length_a   1.000
_cell.length_b   1.000
_cell.length_c   1.000
_cell.angle_alpha   90.00
_cell.angle_beta   90.00
_cell.angle_gamma   90.00
#
_symmetry.space_group_name_H-M   'P 1'
#
loop_
_entity.id
_entity.type
_entity.pdbx_description
1 polymer ?
#
loop_
_entity_poly.entity_id
_entity_poly.type
_entity_poly.pdbx_seq_one_letter_code
_entity_poly.pdbx_strand_id
1 'polypeptide(L)'
;MSKKKYIPYKVKDISLAEWGRKEIRLAEAEMPGLMSIREEYGNSKPLKGARIAGCLHMTIQTAVLIETLVELGAEVTWSSCNIFSTQDHAAAAIAAAGIAVYAWKGMNEEEFEWCIEQTLFFGENKEPLNMILDDGGDLTNLVLDHYPKLVDGIKGLSEETTTGVHRLYERVKNGTLPLPAINVNDSVTKSKFDNKYGCQESAVDAVRRATDIMMAGKRVVVAGYGDVGKGTVASFSGAGAIVTVVEIDPICALQASMDGHEVKKMKTAIPNADIIVTATGNKDILTEDHFRLMKDKAIVCNIGHFDNEIDMAWLNENYGHTKDEIKPQVDLYNIEGKDVIVLAEGRLVNLGCATGHPSFVMSNSFTNQTLAQLELWLNSKSYQNKVYMLPKHLDEKVAKLHLKRLGVELEELKKEQADYIGVKVEGPYKPDYYRY
;
A
#
# COMPACT_ATOMS: atom_id res chain seq x y z
N MET A 1 -17.51 34.29 -10.25
CA MET A 1 -16.77 33.17 -9.61
C MET A 1 -15.34 33.65 -9.38
N SER A 2 -14.91 33.80 -8.13
CA SER A 2 -13.52 34.18 -7.83
C SER A 2 -12.63 33.03 -8.32
N LYS A 3 -11.63 33.35 -9.17
CA LYS A 3 -10.61 32.36 -9.57
C LYS A 3 -9.94 31.89 -8.28
N LYS A 4 -10.17 30.66 -7.82
CA LYS A 4 -9.40 30.07 -6.71
C LYS A 4 -7.92 30.18 -7.10
N LYS A 5 -7.11 30.83 -6.25
CA LYS A 5 -5.68 31.03 -6.48
C LYS A 5 -5.00 29.65 -6.51
N TYR A 6 -4.13 29.42 -7.50
CA TYR A 6 -3.31 28.20 -7.54
C TYR A 6 -2.43 28.13 -6.28
N ILE A 7 -2.44 26.99 -5.61
CA ILE A 7 -1.62 26.68 -4.46
C ILE A 7 -0.64 25.60 -4.91
N PRO A 8 0.67 25.88 -5.02
CA PRO A 8 1.63 24.95 -5.60
C PRO A 8 1.87 23.70 -4.74
N TYR A 9 1.64 23.77 -3.44
CA TYR A 9 1.69 22.65 -2.50
C TYR A 9 1.01 23.02 -1.18
N LYS A 10 0.65 22.02 -0.37
CA LYS A 10 0.27 22.20 1.04
C LYS A 10 0.79 21.01 1.85
N VAL A 11 1.72 21.30 2.75
CA VAL A 11 2.37 20.32 3.65
C VAL A 11 2.33 20.84 5.09
N LYS A 12 2.63 19.98 6.06
CA LYS A 12 2.61 20.32 7.50
C LYS A 12 3.60 21.43 7.83
N ASP A 13 4.86 21.23 7.44
CA ASP A 13 5.97 22.13 7.72
C ASP A 13 7.07 21.98 6.66
N ILE A 14 7.25 22.98 5.83
CA ILE A 14 8.26 22.99 4.76
C ILE A 14 9.70 22.97 5.30
N SER A 15 9.93 23.40 6.54
CA SER A 15 11.27 23.39 7.16
C SER A 15 11.85 21.98 7.35
N LEU A 16 10.99 20.94 7.29
CA LEU A 16 11.39 19.54 7.37
C LEU A 16 12.06 19.02 6.08
N ALA A 17 12.10 19.82 5.01
CA ALA A 17 12.57 19.37 3.69
C ALA A 17 14.00 18.84 3.68
N GLU A 18 14.92 19.45 4.42
CA GLU A 18 16.32 19.00 4.48
C GLU A 18 16.42 17.61 5.13
N TRP A 19 15.68 17.37 6.20
CA TRP A 19 15.59 16.05 6.82
C TRP A 19 15.03 15.02 5.84
N GLY A 20 13.87 15.33 5.21
CA GLY A 20 13.27 14.46 4.21
C GLY A 20 14.23 14.10 3.08
N ARG A 21 15.00 15.08 2.59
CA ARG A 21 16.01 14.84 1.54
C ARG A 21 17.11 13.85 1.98
N LYS A 22 17.53 13.90 3.23
CA LYS A 22 18.52 12.95 3.77
C LYS A 22 17.96 11.53 3.80
N GLU A 23 16.71 11.36 4.25
CA GLU A 23 16.07 10.04 4.30
C GLU A 23 15.73 9.51 2.90
N ILE A 24 15.32 10.36 1.95
CA ILE A 24 15.14 9.96 0.55
C ILE A 24 16.42 9.35 -0.02
N ARG A 25 17.61 9.92 0.27
CA ARG A 25 18.89 9.35 -0.16
C ARG A 25 19.17 7.96 0.44
N LEU A 26 18.76 7.72 1.70
CA LEU A 26 18.85 6.39 2.29
C LEU A 26 17.92 5.40 1.57
N ALA A 27 16.69 5.82 1.26
CA ALA A 27 15.73 4.99 0.53
C ALA A 27 16.23 4.68 -0.90
N GLU A 28 16.76 5.65 -1.62
CA GLU A 28 17.35 5.46 -2.96
C GLU A 28 18.41 4.35 -2.97
N ALA A 29 19.27 4.28 -1.95
CA ALA A 29 20.28 3.23 -1.81
C ALA A 29 19.68 1.81 -1.68
N GLU A 30 18.45 1.70 -1.20
CA GLU A 30 17.71 0.45 -0.99
C GLU A 30 16.56 0.24 -2.00
N MET A 31 16.45 1.09 -3.04
CA MET A 31 15.42 1.00 -4.07
C MET A 31 16.01 0.79 -5.47
N PRO A 32 16.75 -0.33 -5.69
CA PRO A 32 17.51 -0.56 -6.91
C PRO A 32 16.67 -0.64 -8.18
N GLY A 33 15.42 -1.07 -8.08
CA GLY A 33 14.51 -1.14 -9.23
C GLY A 33 14.22 0.25 -9.80
N LEU A 34 13.85 1.21 -8.96
CA LEU A 34 13.59 2.59 -9.39
C LEU A 34 14.87 3.29 -9.87
N MET A 35 15.99 3.09 -9.17
CA MET A 35 17.26 3.69 -9.59
C MET A 35 17.72 3.16 -10.96
N SER A 36 17.55 1.86 -11.22
CA SER A 36 17.84 1.27 -12.54
C SER A 36 16.89 1.80 -13.63
N ILE A 37 15.62 2.04 -13.31
CA ILE A 37 14.67 2.68 -14.24
C ILE A 37 15.10 4.11 -14.58
N ARG A 38 15.58 4.89 -13.61
CA ARG A 38 16.13 6.24 -13.88
C ARG A 38 17.35 6.17 -14.81
N GLU A 39 18.26 5.22 -14.60
CA GLU A 39 19.42 5.02 -15.47
C GLU A 39 19.01 4.64 -16.91
N GLU A 40 18.03 3.73 -17.04
CA GLU A 40 17.60 3.21 -18.35
C GLU A 40 16.80 4.24 -19.17
N TYR A 41 15.89 4.99 -18.50
CA TYR A 41 14.91 5.84 -19.19
C TYR A 41 15.09 7.35 -18.99
N GLY A 42 15.86 7.79 -18.00
CA GLY A 42 15.96 9.21 -17.62
C GLY A 42 16.39 10.12 -18.77
N ASN A 43 17.31 9.66 -19.64
CA ASN A 43 17.76 10.43 -20.80
C ASN A 43 16.68 10.54 -21.90
N SER A 44 15.89 9.50 -22.11
CA SER A 44 14.89 9.43 -23.18
C SER A 44 13.58 10.11 -22.84
N LYS A 45 13.31 10.30 -21.55
CA LYS A 45 12.10 10.93 -20.99
C LYS A 45 10.80 10.40 -21.61
N PRO A 46 10.53 9.09 -21.53
CA PRO A 46 9.39 8.48 -22.21
C PRO A 46 8.02 8.94 -21.70
N LEU A 47 7.96 9.50 -20.47
CA LEU A 47 6.73 10.07 -19.90
C LEU A 47 6.54 11.57 -20.22
N LYS A 48 7.32 12.12 -21.16
CA LYS A 48 7.14 13.53 -21.54
C LYS A 48 5.71 13.80 -22.01
N GLY A 49 5.06 14.80 -21.37
CA GLY A 49 3.67 15.17 -21.62
C GLY A 49 2.64 14.39 -20.78
N ALA A 50 3.07 13.39 -20.00
CA ALA A 50 2.23 12.77 -18.99
C ALA A 50 2.03 13.74 -17.81
N ARG A 51 0.79 13.93 -17.39
CA ARG A 51 0.38 14.63 -16.18
C ARG A 51 -0.26 13.61 -15.26
N ILE A 52 0.55 13.10 -14.34
CA ILE A 52 0.18 12.00 -13.43
C ILE A 52 -0.35 12.58 -12.13
N ALA A 53 -1.63 12.40 -11.87
CA ALA A 53 -2.19 12.62 -10.55
C ALA A 53 -2.01 11.35 -9.71
N GLY A 54 -1.36 11.47 -8.56
CA GLY A 54 -1.12 10.37 -7.64
C GLY A 54 -1.89 10.53 -6.33
N CYS A 55 -2.48 9.43 -5.86
CA CYS A 55 -3.07 9.31 -4.54
C CYS A 55 -2.58 8.00 -3.91
N LEU A 56 -1.47 8.08 -3.18
CA LEU A 56 -0.83 6.96 -2.50
C LEU A 56 -0.06 7.49 -1.30
N HIS A 57 0.10 6.67 -0.25
CA HIS A 57 0.76 7.04 1.01
C HIS A 57 1.99 7.91 0.78
N MET A 58 2.01 9.15 1.28
CA MET A 58 3.12 10.09 1.08
C MET A 58 4.29 9.78 2.03
N THR A 59 4.99 8.70 1.75
CA THR A 59 6.17 8.23 2.51
C THR A 59 7.49 8.64 1.83
N ILE A 60 8.60 8.37 2.49
CA ILE A 60 9.95 8.53 1.91
C ILE A 60 10.11 7.70 0.64
N GLN A 61 9.61 6.47 0.62
CA GLN A 61 9.67 5.59 -0.55
C GLN A 61 8.84 6.14 -1.72
N THR A 62 7.67 6.71 -1.41
CA THR A 62 6.82 7.38 -2.39
C THR A 62 7.50 8.62 -2.98
N ALA A 63 8.28 9.34 -2.18
CA ALA A 63 9.08 10.45 -2.70
C ALA A 63 10.07 9.98 -3.79
N VAL A 64 10.70 8.81 -3.62
CA VAL A 64 11.58 8.21 -4.65
C VAL A 64 10.78 7.85 -5.91
N LEU A 65 9.56 7.31 -5.78
CA LEU A 65 8.67 7.04 -6.92
C LEU A 65 8.33 8.35 -7.67
N ILE A 66 7.87 9.36 -6.96
CA ILE A 66 7.50 10.67 -7.54
C ILE A 66 8.67 11.25 -8.35
N GLU A 67 9.86 11.30 -7.75
CA GLU A 67 11.06 11.82 -8.42
C GLU A 67 11.46 10.94 -9.61
N THR A 68 11.25 9.64 -9.55
CA THR A 68 11.47 8.75 -10.69
C THR A 68 10.55 9.09 -11.85
N LEU A 69 9.24 9.24 -11.61
CA LEU A 69 8.29 9.64 -12.64
C LEU A 69 8.64 11.01 -13.27
N VAL A 70 9.08 11.97 -12.46
CA VAL A 70 9.54 13.29 -12.92
C VAL A 70 10.82 13.16 -13.76
N GLU A 71 11.78 12.33 -13.32
CA GLU A 71 13.01 12.06 -14.08
C GLU A 71 12.70 11.47 -15.46
N LEU A 72 11.67 10.63 -15.55
CA LEU A 72 11.20 10.06 -16.82
C LEU A 72 10.40 11.05 -17.68
N GLY A 73 10.22 12.29 -17.21
CA GLY A 73 9.64 13.41 -17.97
C GLY A 73 8.18 13.70 -17.67
N ALA A 74 7.55 13.07 -16.68
CA ALA A 74 6.19 13.39 -16.28
C ALA A 74 6.11 14.68 -15.47
N GLU A 75 4.97 15.36 -15.56
CA GLU A 75 4.51 16.30 -14.53
C GLU A 75 3.72 15.50 -13.50
N VAL A 76 3.94 15.74 -12.20
CA VAL A 76 3.35 14.96 -11.12
C VAL A 76 2.68 15.88 -10.11
N THR A 77 1.48 15.52 -9.67
CA THR A 77 0.80 16.05 -8.50
C THR A 77 0.49 14.91 -7.55
N TRP A 78 0.54 15.13 -6.24
CA TRP A 78 0.41 14.04 -5.28
C TRP A 78 -0.41 14.38 -4.05
N SER A 79 -1.24 13.43 -3.60
CA SER A 79 -1.87 13.41 -2.28
C SER A 79 -1.65 12.06 -1.59
N SER A 80 -1.92 11.99 -0.29
CA SER A 80 -1.93 10.71 0.42
C SER A 80 -3.30 10.05 0.30
N CYS A 81 -3.33 8.72 0.31
CA CYS A 81 -4.56 7.90 0.34
C CYS A 81 -5.02 7.56 1.77
N ASN A 82 -4.41 8.14 2.81
CA ASN A 82 -4.75 7.90 4.20
C ASN A 82 -4.35 9.09 5.08
N ILE A 83 -5.20 9.47 6.04
CA ILE A 83 -5.04 10.65 6.88
C ILE A 83 -3.87 10.56 7.88
N PHE A 84 -3.38 9.36 8.21
CA PHE A 84 -2.28 9.15 9.17
C PHE A 84 -0.98 8.64 8.58
N SER A 85 -0.93 8.32 7.29
CA SER A 85 0.23 7.65 6.68
C SER A 85 1.31 8.58 6.15
N THR A 86 1.04 9.87 6.02
CA THR A 86 2.02 10.83 5.52
C THR A 86 3.22 10.94 6.47
N GLN A 87 4.42 10.89 5.90
CA GLN A 87 5.64 11.33 6.55
C GLN A 87 5.88 12.81 6.17
N ASP A 88 5.67 13.71 7.12
CA ASP A 88 5.64 15.16 6.85
C ASP A 88 6.94 15.68 6.23
N HIS A 89 8.08 15.11 6.62
CA HIS A 89 9.38 15.44 6.05
C HIS A 89 9.56 14.95 4.60
N ALA A 90 8.90 13.84 4.22
CA ALA A 90 8.87 13.38 2.82
C ALA A 90 8.07 14.35 1.95
N ALA A 91 6.88 14.73 2.40
CA ALA A 91 6.03 15.70 1.71
C ALA A 91 6.74 17.05 1.56
N ALA A 92 7.42 17.53 2.64
CA ALA A 92 8.20 18.76 2.61
C ALA A 92 9.35 18.72 1.60
N ALA A 93 10.08 17.58 1.50
CA ALA A 93 11.19 17.44 0.55
C ALA A 93 10.70 17.50 -0.91
N ILE A 94 9.57 16.87 -1.23
CA ILE A 94 8.96 16.90 -2.55
C ILE A 94 8.44 18.30 -2.90
N ALA A 95 7.78 18.97 -1.95
CA ALA A 95 7.35 20.35 -2.12
C ALA A 95 8.53 21.31 -2.39
N ALA A 96 9.62 21.15 -1.62
CA ALA A 96 10.83 21.97 -1.80
C ALA A 96 11.56 21.69 -3.12
N ALA A 97 11.39 20.49 -3.70
CA ALA A 97 11.86 20.16 -5.05
C ALA A 97 10.99 20.77 -6.16
N GLY A 98 9.93 21.50 -5.83
CA GLY A 98 9.05 22.17 -6.79
C GLY A 98 7.96 21.26 -7.37
N ILE A 99 7.72 20.08 -6.78
CA ILE A 99 6.67 19.16 -7.19
C ILE A 99 5.43 19.41 -6.34
N ALA A 100 4.26 19.46 -6.99
CA ALA A 100 2.99 19.73 -6.33
C ALA A 100 2.58 18.55 -5.43
N VAL A 101 2.56 18.76 -4.12
CA VAL A 101 2.14 17.77 -3.13
C VAL A 101 1.20 18.39 -2.10
N TYR A 102 0.13 17.65 -1.79
CA TYR A 102 -0.91 18.07 -0.85
C TYR A 102 -1.14 16.93 0.14
N ALA A 103 -0.36 16.90 1.23
CA ALA A 103 -0.42 15.85 2.23
C ALA A 103 0.26 16.26 3.54
N TRP A 104 -0.34 15.85 4.67
CA TRP A 104 0.27 15.93 6.02
C TRP A 104 -0.35 14.88 6.94
N LYS A 105 0.37 14.47 7.96
CA LYS A 105 -0.13 13.52 8.95
C LYS A 105 -1.16 14.18 9.87
N GLY A 106 -2.32 13.54 10.02
CA GLY A 106 -3.41 14.01 10.87
C GLY A 106 -4.35 15.00 10.16
N MET A 107 -4.57 14.82 8.85
CA MET A 107 -5.66 15.48 8.12
C MET A 107 -7.00 15.02 8.69
N ASN A 108 -8.01 15.91 8.67
CA ASN A 108 -9.40 15.50 8.80
C ASN A 108 -9.97 15.09 7.42
N GLU A 109 -11.19 14.58 7.38
CA GLU A 109 -11.81 14.07 6.15
C GLU A 109 -11.99 15.18 5.08
N GLU A 110 -12.39 16.40 5.47
CA GLU A 110 -12.54 17.52 4.52
C GLU A 110 -11.19 17.94 3.92
N GLU A 111 -10.13 17.92 4.74
CA GLU A 111 -8.77 18.21 4.30
C GLU A 111 -8.24 17.12 3.36
N PHE A 112 -8.54 15.87 3.65
CA PHE A 112 -8.20 14.72 2.83
C PHE A 112 -8.84 14.81 1.45
N GLU A 113 -10.16 15.00 1.37
CA GLU A 113 -10.87 15.19 0.11
C GLU A 113 -10.33 16.39 -0.68
N TRP A 114 -10.10 17.51 0.00
CA TRP A 114 -9.53 18.70 -0.62
C TRP A 114 -8.13 18.41 -1.23
N CYS A 115 -7.29 17.64 -0.53
CA CYS A 115 -5.97 17.28 -1.03
C CYS A 115 -6.04 16.47 -2.33
N ILE A 116 -6.94 15.48 -2.41
CA ILE A 116 -7.14 14.69 -3.63
C ILE A 116 -7.64 15.61 -4.77
N GLU A 117 -8.59 16.50 -4.53
CA GLU A 117 -9.06 17.44 -5.54
C GLU A 117 -7.95 18.35 -6.11
N GLN A 118 -6.95 18.74 -5.29
CA GLN A 118 -5.86 19.57 -5.77
C GLN A 118 -4.96 18.84 -6.79
N THR A 119 -4.94 17.52 -6.80
CA THR A 119 -4.13 16.73 -7.75
C THR A 119 -4.69 16.74 -9.18
N LEU A 120 -5.94 17.10 -9.38
CA LEU A 120 -6.62 16.98 -10.68
C LEU A 120 -6.11 17.98 -11.74
N PHE A 121 -5.49 19.09 -11.33
CA PHE A 121 -5.12 20.17 -12.23
C PHE A 121 -3.70 20.66 -11.98
N PHE A 122 -2.95 20.81 -13.06
CA PHE A 122 -1.52 21.12 -13.07
C PHE A 122 -1.24 22.60 -13.36
N GLY A 123 -0.37 23.20 -12.57
CA GLY A 123 0.12 24.56 -12.75
C GLY A 123 -0.96 25.67 -12.70
N GLU A 124 -0.54 26.89 -12.96
CA GLU A 124 -1.44 28.06 -12.95
C GLU A 124 -2.52 28.01 -14.05
N ASN A 125 -2.20 27.37 -15.18
CA ASN A 125 -3.12 27.21 -16.32
C ASN A 125 -4.18 26.15 -16.07
N LYS A 126 -4.07 25.37 -14.98
CA LYS A 126 -4.99 24.30 -14.61
C LYS A 126 -5.18 23.26 -15.72
N GLU A 127 -4.07 22.82 -16.30
CA GLU A 127 -4.08 21.71 -17.23
C GLU A 127 -4.59 20.44 -16.55
N PRO A 128 -5.56 19.71 -17.10
CA PRO A 128 -6.10 18.54 -16.44
C PRO A 128 -5.11 17.37 -16.45
N LEU A 129 -5.25 16.48 -15.46
CA LEU A 129 -4.53 15.19 -15.46
C LEU A 129 -4.83 14.40 -16.75
N ASN A 130 -3.89 13.51 -17.13
CA ASN A 130 -4.08 12.57 -18.23
C ASN A 130 -3.61 11.14 -17.91
N MET A 131 -3.15 10.93 -16.66
CA MET A 131 -2.82 9.63 -16.09
C MET A 131 -3.19 9.63 -14.59
N ILE A 132 -3.56 8.46 -14.07
CA ILE A 132 -3.87 8.26 -12.64
C ILE A 132 -2.95 7.18 -12.08
N LEU A 133 -2.41 7.40 -10.88
CA LEU A 133 -1.76 6.41 -10.05
C LEU A 133 -2.48 6.41 -8.70
N ASP A 134 -3.18 5.34 -8.36
CA ASP A 134 -4.08 5.30 -7.19
C ASP A 134 -3.75 4.15 -6.25
N ASP A 135 -4.15 4.31 -4.99
CA ASP A 135 -4.01 3.32 -3.93
C ASP A 135 -5.30 3.32 -3.09
N GLY A 136 -6.18 2.37 -3.39
CA GLY A 136 -7.48 2.22 -2.76
C GLY A 136 -8.65 2.77 -3.57
N GLY A 137 -8.38 3.52 -4.64
CA GLY A 137 -9.38 3.95 -5.61
C GLY A 137 -10.11 5.25 -5.28
N ASP A 138 -9.65 6.04 -4.30
CA ASP A 138 -10.35 7.28 -3.91
C ASP A 138 -10.20 8.38 -4.97
N LEU A 139 -9.00 8.57 -5.52
CA LEU A 139 -8.78 9.50 -6.64
C LEU A 139 -9.55 9.06 -7.90
N THR A 140 -9.50 7.77 -8.20
CA THR A 140 -10.22 7.18 -9.34
C THR A 140 -11.72 7.42 -9.23
N ASN A 141 -12.31 7.13 -8.06
CA ASN A 141 -13.74 7.33 -7.83
C ASN A 141 -14.10 8.81 -7.88
N LEU A 142 -13.29 9.68 -7.28
CA LEU A 142 -13.50 11.13 -7.36
C LEU A 142 -13.57 11.61 -8.82
N VAL A 143 -12.62 11.17 -9.65
CA VAL A 143 -12.59 11.54 -11.08
C VAL A 143 -13.81 11.00 -11.82
N LEU A 144 -14.10 9.71 -11.68
CA LEU A 144 -15.17 9.07 -12.45
C LEU A 144 -16.56 9.55 -12.05
N ASP A 145 -16.79 9.83 -10.77
CA ASP A 145 -18.13 10.16 -10.25
C ASP A 145 -18.38 11.67 -10.21
N HIS A 146 -17.35 12.50 -9.95
CA HIS A 146 -17.52 13.95 -9.79
C HIS A 146 -16.90 14.79 -10.90
N TYR A 147 -15.94 14.25 -11.66
CA TYR A 147 -15.25 14.95 -12.74
C TYR A 147 -15.27 14.19 -14.08
N PRO A 148 -16.43 13.64 -14.53
CA PRO A 148 -16.49 12.75 -15.71
C PRO A 148 -15.99 13.41 -17.00
N LYS A 149 -15.99 14.74 -17.09
CA LYS A 149 -15.45 15.48 -18.25
C LYS A 149 -13.93 15.35 -18.42
N LEU A 150 -13.20 14.95 -17.38
CA LEU A 150 -11.76 14.74 -17.44
C LEU A 150 -11.38 13.40 -18.07
N VAL A 151 -12.30 12.45 -18.07
CA VAL A 151 -12.08 11.05 -18.48
C VAL A 151 -11.55 10.92 -19.90
N ASP A 152 -12.12 11.71 -20.84
CA ASP A 152 -11.72 11.68 -22.25
C ASP A 152 -10.24 12.00 -22.49
N GLY A 153 -9.60 12.73 -21.55
CA GLY A 153 -8.18 13.08 -21.59
C GLY A 153 -7.27 12.04 -20.94
N ILE A 154 -7.82 11.08 -20.19
CA ILE A 154 -7.04 10.13 -19.39
C ILE A 154 -6.71 8.88 -20.21
N LYS A 155 -5.42 8.55 -20.34
CA LYS A 155 -4.96 7.37 -21.09
C LYS A 155 -5.08 6.06 -20.32
N GLY A 156 -5.11 6.12 -18.98
CA GLY A 156 -5.25 4.95 -18.13
C GLY A 156 -4.90 5.23 -16.67
N LEU A 157 -5.10 4.21 -15.85
CA LEU A 157 -4.77 4.24 -14.43
C LEU A 157 -4.02 2.99 -14.00
N SER A 158 -3.21 3.10 -12.96
CA SER A 158 -2.63 1.97 -12.24
C SER A 158 -3.08 1.98 -10.78
N GLU A 159 -3.40 0.81 -10.25
CA GLU A 159 -3.93 0.62 -8.88
C GLU A 159 -2.99 -0.25 -8.05
N GLU A 160 -2.63 0.25 -6.86
CA GLU A 160 -1.64 -0.35 -5.96
C GLU A 160 -2.19 -1.50 -5.11
N THR A 161 -3.44 -1.41 -4.64
CA THR A 161 -3.90 -2.26 -3.54
C THR A 161 -5.17 -3.05 -3.84
N THR A 162 -5.36 -4.16 -3.12
CA THR A 162 -6.48 -5.10 -3.26
C THR A 162 -7.84 -4.40 -3.26
N THR A 163 -8.05 -3.42 -2.39
CA THR A 163 -9.35 -2.74 -2.27
C THR A 163 -9.68 -1.89 -3.48
N GLY A 164 -8.71 -1.14 -4.01
CA GLY A 164 -8.91 -0.37 -5.23
C GLY A 164 -9.16 -1.28 -6.42
N VAL A 165 -8.42 -2.39 -6.52
CA VAL A 165 -8.63 -3.43 -7.54
C VAL A 165 -10.06 -4.01 -7.46
N HIS A 166 -10.57 -4.28 -6.26
CA HIS A 166 -11.94 -4.75 -6.07
C HIS A 166 -12.96 -3.72 -6.61
N ARG A 167 -12.80 -2.44 -6.27
CA ARG A 167 -13.63 -1.34 -6.79
C ARG A 167 -13.57 -1.25 -8.32
N LEU A 168 -12.41 -1.46 -8.93
CA LEU A 168 -12.26 -1.49 -10.40
C LEU A 168 -13.03 -2.65 -11.02
N TYR A 169 -12.95 -3.86 -10.46
CA TYR A 169 -13.72 -5.00 -10.97
C TYR A 169 -15.23 -4.81 -10.79
N GLU A 170 -15.69 -4.16 -9.73
CA GLU A 170 -17.10 -3.77 -9.59
C GLU A 170 -17.53 -2.81 -10.71
N ARG A 171 -16.69 -1.81 -11.04
CA ARG A 171 -16.97 -0.90 -12.16
C ARG A 171 -16.99 -1.64 -13.50
N VAL A 172 -16.11 -2.61 -13.72
CA VAL A 172 -16.17 -3.46 -14.93
C VAL A 172 -17.48 -4.23 -15.00
N LYS A 173 -17.88 -4.88 -13.90
CA LYS A 173 -19.13 -5.64 -13.80
C LYS A 173 -20.35 -4.78 -14.07
N ASN A 174 -20.34 -3.53 -13.63
CA ASN A 174 -21.42 -2.57 -13.80
C ASN A 174 -21.34 -1.79 -15.13
N GLY A 175 -20.31 -2.01 -15.96
CA GLY A 175 -20.11 -1.28 -17.22
C GLY A 175 -19.77 0.20 -17.02
N THR A 176 -19.20 0.58 -15.87
CA THR A 176 -18.89 1.97 -15.48
C THR A 176 -17.39 2.27 -15.40
N LEU A 177 -16.53 1.40 -15.93
CA LEU A 177 -15.08 1.68 -16.08
C LEU A 177 -14.82 2.23 -17.50
N PRO A 178 -14.59 3.55 -17.67
CA PRO A 178 -14.51 4.18 -18.99
C PRO A 178 -13.08 4.25 -19.55
N LEU A 179 -12.08 3.65 -18.88
CA LEU A 179 -10.66 3.72 -19.24
C LEU A 179 -9.93 2.43 -18.87
N PRO A 180 -8.76 2.14 -19.48
CA PRO A 180 -7.95 0.98 -19.10
C PRO A 180 -7.30 1.15 -17.74
N ALA A 181 -7.25 0.06 -16.98
CA ALA A 181 -6.62 -0.01 -15.68
C ALA A 181 -5.59 -1.13 -15.62
N ILE A 182 -4.41 -0.89 -15.05
CA ILE A 182 -3.45 -1.95 -14.68
C ILE A 182 -3.56 -2.19 -13.17
N ASN A 183 -3.90 -3.43 -12.83
CA ASN A 183 -3.86 -3.96 -11.49
C ASN A 183 -2.40 -4.30 -11.15
N VAL A 184 -1.74 -3.40 -10.44
CA VAL A 184 -0.37 -3.60 -9.95
C VAL A 184 -0.35 -4.51 -8.73
N ASN A 185 -1.39 -4.44 -7.88
CA ASN A 185 -1.45 -5.27 -6.67
C ASN A 185 -1.21 -6.75 -6.93
N ASP A 186 -1.77 -7.30 -8.01
CA ASP A 186 -1.69 -8.73 -8.31
C ASP A 186 -0.50 -9.10 -9.22
N SER A 187 0.37 -8.15 -9.59
CA SER A 187 1.68 -8.48 -10.13
C SER A 187 2.43 -9.36 -9.12
N VAL A 188 3.12 -10.41 -9.58
CA VAL A 188 3.77 -11.35 -8.66
C VAL A 188 4.85 -10.66 -7.84
N THR A 189 5.64 -9.80 -8.47
CA THR A 189 6.69 -9.02 -7.79
C THR A 189 6.14 -7.92 -6.89
N LYS A 190 4.81 -7.67 -6.87
CA LYS A 190 4.14 -6.83 -5.88
C LYS A 190 3.50 -7.71 -4.81
N SER A 191 2.51 -8.52 -5.13
CA SER A 191 1.70 -9.25 -4.15
C SER A 191 2.50 -10.23 -3.29
N LYS A 192 3.45 -10.95 -3.89
CA LYS A 192 4.27 -11.94 -3.17
C LYS A 192 5.46 -11.32 -2.43
N PHE A 193 5.73 -10.03 -2.65
CA PHE A 193 6.82 -9.29 -2.00
C PHE A 193 6.29 -8.25 -1.02
N ASP A 194 5.58 -7.25 -1.48
CA ASP A 194 5.00 -6.17 -0.67
C ASP A 194 4.05 -6.74 0.40
N ASN A 195 2.98 -7.40 -0.02
CA ASN A 195 1.95 -7.87 0.89
C ASN A 195 2.50 -8.90 1.90
N LYS A 196 3.49 -9.71 1.51
CA LYS A 196 4.08 -10.74 2.36
C LYS A 196 5.30 -10.21 3.15
N TYR A 197 6.38 -9.89 2.46
CA TYR A 197 7.63 -9.48 3.11
C TYR A 197 7.54 -8.09 3.74
N GLY A 198 6.77 -7.17 3.14
CA GLY A 198 6.50 -5.87 3.73
C GLY A 198 5.80 -5.98 5.08
N CYS A 199 4.76 -6.82 5.18
CA CYS A 199 4.07 -7.07 6.45
C CYS A 199 4.95 -7.87 7.43
N GLN A 200 5.83 -8.75 6.92
CA GLN A 200 6.77 -9.49 7.75
C GLN A 200 7.75 -8.56 8.47
N GLU A 201 8.24 -7.51 7.82
CA GLU A 201 9.11 -6.52 8.43
C GLU A 201 8.33 -5.54 9.33
N SER A 202 7.18 -5.04 8.86
CA SER A 202 6.52 -3.87 9.45
C SER A 202 5.54 -4.19 10.58
N ALA A 203 4.97 -5.41 10.67
CA ALA A 203 3.93 -5.72 11.65
C ALA A 203 4.45 -5.66 13.10
N VAL A 204 5.53 -6.36 13.41
CA VAL A 204 6.15 -6.35 14.75
C VAL A 204 6.79 -5.00 15.03
N ASP A 205 7.40 -4.34 14.03
CA ASP A 205 7.99 -3.00 14.20
C ASP A 205 6.93 -2.00 14.70
N ALA A 206 5.75 -1.99 14.09
CA ALA A 206 4.66 -1.10 14.49
C ALA A 206 4.20 -1.35 15.93
N VAL A 207 3.93 -2.61 16.28
CA VAL A 207 3.46 -2.95 17.63
C VAL A 207 4.52 -2.64 18.69
N ARG A 208 5.81 -2.88 18.40
CA ARG A 208 6.92 -2.52 19.30
C ARG A 208 7.01 -1.01 19.50
N ARG A 209 7.01 -0.22 18.44
CA ARG A 209 7.06 1.25 18.54
C ARG A 209 5.87 1.81 19.30
N ALA A 210 4.69 1.24 19.09
CA ALA A 210 3.48 1.65 19.78
C ALA A 210 3.51 1.35 21.29
N THR A 211 4.01 0.19 21.70
CA THR A 211 3.75 -0.36 23.04
C THR A 211 4.98 -0.79 23.83
N ASP A 212 6.17 -0.83 23.23
CA ASP A 212 7.41 -1.38 23.81
C ASP A 212 7.26 -2.82 24.34
N ILE A 213 6.23 -3.55 23.93
CA ILE A 213 5.95 -4.91 24.42
C ILE A 213 6.99 -5.91 23.91
N MET A 214 7.40 -6.84 24.78
CA MET A 214 8.20 -7.98 24.38
C MET A 214 7.34 -8.99 23.63
N MET A 215 7.75 -9.40 22.41
CA MET A 215 7.00 -10.34 21.57
C MET A 215 7.16 -11.79 22.00
N ALA A 216 8.37 -12.18 22.41
CA ALA A 216 8.65 -13.56 22.80
C ALA A 216 7.69 -14.06 23.89
N GLY A 217 7.07 -15.21 23.66
CA GLY A 217 6.10 -15.83 24.53
C GLY A 217 4.69 -15.22 24.54
N LYS A 218 4.44 -14.14 23.79
CA LYS A 218 3.10 -13.57 23.63
C LYS A 218 2.21 -14.47 22.77
N ARG A 219 0.94 -14.55 23.13
CA ARG A 219 -0.08 -15.23 22.33
C ARG A 219 -0.69 -14.22 21.37
N VAL A 220 -0.48 -14.44 20.09
CA VAL A 220 -0.94 -13.55 19.02
C VAL A 220 -2.00 -14.27 18.19
N VAL A 221 -3.11 -13.60 17.96
CA VAL A 221 -4.15 -14.05 17.03
C VAL A 221 -4.05 -13.20 15.77
N VAL A 222 -3.89 -13.85 14.61
CA VAL A 222 -3.91 -13.20 13.30
C VAL A 222 -5.14 -13.68 12.54
N ALA A 223 -6.03 -12.76 12.19
CA ALA A 223 -7.19 -13.04 11.36
C ALA A 223 -6.84 -12.83 9.88
N GLY A 224 -6.90 -13.90 9.10
CA GLY A 224 -6.50 -13.97 7.70
C GLY A 224 -5.14 -14.65 7.50
N TYR A 225 -5.04 -15.49 6.44
CA TYR A 225 -3.80 -16.16 6.04
C TYR A 225 -3.56 -16.06 4.52
N GLY A 226 -4.01 -14.95 3.92
CA GLY A 226 -3.57 -14.51 2.58
C GLY A 226 -2.12 -14.01 2.62
N ASP A 227 -1.66 -13.28 1.61
CA ASP A 227 -0.26 -12.81 1.55
C ASP A 227 0.08 -11.89 2.74
N VAL A 228 -0.80 -10.95 3.09
CA VAL A 228 -0.66 -10.07 4.28
C VAL A 228 -0.63 -10.88 5.57
N GLY A 229 -1.58 -11.81 5.74
CA GLY A 229 -1.65 -12.66 6.92
C GLY A 229 -0.42 -13.54 7.09
N LYS A 230 0.09 -14.16 6.01
CA LYS A 230 1.32 -14.96 6.02
C LYS A 230 2.53 -14.14 6.45
N GLY A 231 2.67 -12.92 5.91
CA GLY A 231 3.73 -12.01 6.33
C GLY A 231 3.63 -11.63 7.80
N THR A 232 2.43 -11.27 8.24
CA THR A 232 2.15 -10.91 9.64
C THR A 232 2.44 -12.06 10.60
N VAL A 233 1.98 -13.28 10.28
CA VAL A 233 2.27 -14.49 11.08
C VAL A 233 3.77 -14.75 11.15
N ALA A 234 4.48 -14.67 10.02
CA ALA A 234 5.94 -14.82 9.99
C ALA A 234 6.66 -13.77 10.84
N SER A 235 6.19 -12.52 10.84
CA SER A 235 6.70 -11.42 11.67
C SER A 235 6.65 -11.76 13.16
N PHE A 236 5.47 -12.09 13.65
CA PHE A 236 5.28 -12.40 15.08
C PHE A 236 5.94 -13.71 15.48
N SER A 237 5.85 -14.77 14.67
CA SER A 237 6.50 -16.06 14.94
C SER A 237 8.02 -15.90 14.96
N GLY A 238 8.59 -15.16 14.00
CA GLY A 238 10.03 -14.85 13.95
C GLY A 238 10.52 -14.06 15.16
N ALA A 239 9.65 -13.28 15.79
CA ALA A 239 9.94 -12.57 17.03
C ALA A 239 9.72 -13.43 18.31
N GLY A 240 9.39 -14.72 18.17
CA GLY A 240 9.20 -15.67 19.26
C GLY A 240 7.79 -15.66 19.88
N ALA A 241 6.79 -15.09 19.22
CA ALA A 241 5.40 -15.17 19.64
C ALA A 241 4.79 -16.54 19.32
N ILE A 242 3.74 -16.90 20.06
CA ILE A 242 2.92 -18.10 19.83
C ILE A 242 1.70 -17.66 19.02
N VAL A 243 1.69 -17.97 17.71
CA VAL A 243 0.67 -17.45 16.80
C VAL A 243 -0.43 -18.48 16.55
N THR A 244 -1.68 -18.04 16.70
CA THR A 244 -2.90 -18.74 16.29
C THR A 244 -3.51 -17.98 15.11
N VAL A 245 -3.87 -18.71 14.04
CA VAL A 245 -4.49 -18.16 12.83
C VAL A 245 -6.01 -18.34 12.91
N VAL A 246 -6.74 -17.36 12.42
CA VAL A 246 -8.18 -17.41 12.17
C VAL A 246 -8.40 -17.28 10.67
N GLU A 247 -9.03 -18.25 10.03
CA GLU A 247 -9.18 -18.28 8.57
C GLU A 247 -10.52 -18.90 8.16
N ILE A 248 -11.08 -18.42 7.05
CA ILE A 248 -12.32 -18.96 6.45
C ILE A 248 -12.05 -19.82 5.20
N ASP A 249 -10.97 -19.52 4.47
CA ASP A 249 -10.57 -20.27 3.28
C ASP A 249 -9.90 -21.59 3.71
N PRO A 250 -10.44 -22.75 3.31
CA PRO A 250 -9.89 -24.04 3.72
C PRO A 250 -8.48 -24.30 3.16
N ILE A 251 -8.11 -23.69 2.02
CA ILE A 251 -6.77 -23.82 1.46
C ILE A 251 -5.78 -23.03 2.30
N CYS A 252 -6.08 -21.77 2.62
CA CYS A 252 -5.25 -20.95 3.48
C CYS A 252 -5.14 -21.52 4.90
N ALA A 253 -6.25 -22.04 5.45
CA ALA A 253 -6.25 -22.70 6.76
C ALA A 253 -5.36 -23.97 6.76
N LEU A 254 -5.40 -24.77 5.70
CA LEU A 254 -4.53 -25.93 5.55
C LEU A 254 -3.06 -25.52 5.44
N GLN A 255 -2.74 -24.46 4.68
CA GLN A 255 -1.38 -23.92 4.59
C GLN A 255 -0.88 -23.48 5.97
N ALA A 256 -1.68 -22.69 6.71
CA ALA A 256 -1.33 -22.26 8.07
C ALA A 256 -1.00 -23.44 9.00
N SER A 257 -1.79 -24.50 8.91
CA SER A 257 -1.55 -25.73 9.69
C SER A 257 -0.26 -26.45 9.27
N MET A 258 0.04 -26.51 7.96
CA MET A 258 1.29 -27.11 7.46
C MET A 258 2.52 -26.26 7.83
N ASP A 259 2.36 -24.96 7.92
CA ASP A 259 3.41 -24.03 8.38
C ASP A 259 3.63 -24.07 9.92
N GLY A 260 2.88 -24.94 10.62
CA GLY A 260 3.03 -25.22 12.05
C GLY A 260 2.21 -24.32 12.98
N HIS A 261 1.22 -23.61 12.45
CA HIS A 261 0.35 -22.71 13.22
C HIS A 261 -0.96 -23.40 13.61
N GLU A 262 -1.43 -23.11 14.82
CA GLU A 262 -2.76 -23.52 15.24
C GLU A 262 -3.82 -22.69 14.50
N VAL A 263 -4.86 -23.32 13.97
CA VAL A 263 -5.99 -22.65 13.32
C VAL A 263 -7.24 -22.82 14.16
N LYS A 264 -7.87 -21.72 14.57
CA LYS A 264 -9.06 -21.70 15.45
C LYS A 264 -10.10 -20.71 14.99
N LYS A 265 -11.32 -20.86 15.50
CA LYS A 265 -12.34 -19.81 15.40
C LYS A 265 -11.98 -18.62 16.29
N MET A 266 -12.35 -17.41 15.88
CA MET A 266 -12.06 -16.17 16.58
C MET A 266 -12.48 -16.25 18.08
N LYS A 267 -13.72 -16.62 18.37
CA LYS A 267 -14.25 -16.74 19.74
C LYS A 267 -13.47 -17.72 20.63
N THR A 268 -12.75 -18.69 20.03
CA THR A 268 -11.91 -19.66 20.76
C THR A 268 -10.48 -19.14 20.98
N ALA A 269 -9.97 -18.32 20.04
CA ALA A 269 -8.60 -17.82 20.08
C ALA A 269 -8.43 -16.58 20.99
N ILE A 270 -9.38 -15.64 20.95
CA ILE A 270 -9.32 -14.32 21.61
C ILE A 270 -9.13 -14.37 23.12
N PRO A 271 -9.82 -15.25 23.92
CA PRO A 271 -9.76 -15.15 25.38
C PRO A 271 -8.35 -15.22 25.99
N ASN A 272 -7.41 -15.84 25.27
CA ASN A 272 -6.02 -15.97 25.72
C ASN A 272 -5.03 -15.08 24.93
N ALA A 273 -5.51 -14.28 23.99
CA ALA A 273 -4.64 -13.48 23.14
C ALA A 273 -4.09 -12.24 23.88
N ASP A 274 -2.77 -12.02 23.75
CA ASP A 274 -2.12 -10.78 24.16
C ASP A 274 -2.27 -9.70 23.08
N ILE A 275 -2.22 -10.14 21.81
CA ILE A 275 -2.28 -9.27 20.64
C ILE A 275 -3.24 -9.90 19.64
N ILE A 276 -4.13 -9.10 19.07
CA ILE A 276 -5.07 -9.49 18.02
C ILE A 276 -4.82 -8.58 16.81
N VAL A 277 -4.52 -9.19 15.66
CA VAL A 277 -4.23 -8.48 14.41
C VAL A 277 -5.21 -8.92 13.34
N THR A 278 -5.90 -7.97 12.71
CA THR A 278 -6.75 -8.25 11.54
C THR A 278 -5.99 -8.00 10.24
N ALA A 279 -6.16 -8.90 9.27
CA ALA A 279 -5.42 -8.92 8.00
C ALA A 279 -6.24 -9.57 6.87
N THR A 280 -7.57 -9.35 6.87
CA THR A 280 -8.51 -10.08 6.01
C THR A 280 -8.92 -9.31 4.75
N GLY A 281 -8.81 -7.98 4.77
CA GLY A 281 -9.36 -7.10 3.72
C GLY A 281 -10.89 -7.11 3.68
N ASN A 282 -11.55 -7.59 4.73
CA ASN A 282 -13.00 -7.67 4.86
C ASN A 282 -13.49 -6.65 5.92
N LYS A 283 -14.69 -6.75 6.39
CA LYS A 283 -15.28 -5.87 7.41
C LYS A 283 -15.80 -6.67 8.60
N ASP A 284 -15.98 -5.97 9.74
CA ASP A 284 -16.63 -6.50 10.94
C ASP A 284 -16.00 -7.81 11.44
N ILE A 285 -14.68 -7.92 11.37
CA ILE A 285 -13.91 -9.09 11.84
C ILE A 285 -13.84 -9.10 13.36
N LEU A 286 -13.62 -7.93 13.97
CA LEU A 286 -13.72 -7.74 15.43
C LEU A 286 -14.91 -6.84 15.75
N THR A 287 -15.91 -7.44 16.40
CA THR A 287 -17.16 -6.80 16.79
C THR A 287 -17.35 -6.85 18.30
N GLU A 288 -18.46 -6.32 18.83
CA GLU A 288 -18.86 -6.36 20.23
C GLU A 288 -18.58 -7.69 20.91
N ASP A 289 -19.08 -8.78 20.35
CA ASP A 289 -18.89 -10.13 20.90
C ASP A 289 -17.43 -10.49 21.14
N HIS A 290 -16.53 -9.99 20.28
CA HIS A 290 -15.11 -10.26 20.34
C HIS A 290 -14.41 -9.39 21.38
N PHE A 291 -14.74 -8.09 21.46
CA PHE A 291 -14.21 -7.17 22.47
C PHE A 291 -14.53 -7.64 23.90
N ARG A 292 -15.75 -8.12 24.12
CA ARG A 292 -16.17 -8.67 25.44
C ARG A 292 -15.40 -9.92 25.86
N LEU A 293 -14.89 -10.70 24.90
CA LEU A 293 -14.09 -11.90 25.16
C LEU A 293 -12.60 -11.61 25.41
N MET A 294 -12.11 -10.43 25.05
CA MET A 294 -10.69 -10.07 25.23
C MET A 294 -10.30 -10.09 26.71
N LYS A 295 -9.07 -10.45 26.96
CA LYS A 295 -8.51 -10.34 28.32
C LYS A 295 -8.08 -8.90 28.60
N ASP A 296 -7.87 -8.61 29.88
CA ASP A 296 -7.29 -7.32 30.31
C ASP A 296 -5.93 -7.09 29.65
N LYS A 297 -5.70 -5.84 29.21
CA LYS A 297 -4.49 -5.37 28.50
C LYS A 297 -4.25 -6.04 27.13
N ALA A 298 -5.28 -6.59 26.49
CA ALA A 298 -5.17 -7.05 25.13
C ALA A 298 -4.87 -5.88 24.17
N ILE A 299 -3.99 -6.10 23.20
CA ILE A 299 -3.65 -5.13 22.18
C ILE A 299 -4.36 -5.52 20.89
N VAL A 300 -5.05 -4.57 20.27
CA VAL A 300 -5.82 -4.75 19.05
C VAL A 300 -5.27 -3.84 17.95
N CYS A 301 -5.00 -4.40 16.77
CA CYS A 301 -4.58 -3.61 15.62
C CYS A 301 -5.02 -4.24 14.31
N ASN A 302 -4.99 -3.44 13.25
CA ASN A 302 -5.28 -3.85 11.90
C ASN A 302 -4.06 -3.58 10.98
N ILE A 303 -3.78 -4.49 10.07
CA ILE A 303 -2.78 -4.33 9.02
C ILE A 303 -3.39 -4.42 7.61
N GLY A 304 -4.73 -4.57 7.52
CA GLY A 304 -5.49 -4.42 6.28
C GLY A 304 -5.60 -2.96 5.86
N HIS A 305 -5.91 -2.72 4.59
CA HIS A 305 -5.88 -1.36 4.02
C HIS A 305 -6.88 -0.40 4.68
N PHE A 306 -8.11 -0.84 4.96
CA PHE A 306 -9.15 0.00 5.57
C PHE A 306 -9.39 -0.30 7.05
N ASP A 307 -10.03 0.65 7.72
CA ASP A 307 -10.33 0.66 9.15
C ASP A 307 -11.64 -0.08 9.52
N ASN A 308 -12.27 -0.76 8.57
CA ASN A 308 -13.56 -1.41 8.77
C ASN A 308 -13.48 -2.88 9.24
N GLU A 309 -12.29 -3.44 9.40
CA GLU A 309 -12.12 -4.78 9.97
C GLU A 309 -12.41 -4.82 11.47
N ILE A 310 -12.19 -3.69 12.16
CA ILE A 310 -12.46 -3.51 13.58
C ILE A 310 -13.65 -2.56 13.73
N ASP A 311 -14.69 -2.97 14.42
CA ASP A 311 -15.89 -2.13 14.65
C ASP A 311 -15.59 -1.00 15.64
N MET A 312 -14.83 -0.01 15.16
CA MET A 312 -14.50 1.20 15.93
C MET A 312 -15.73 2.07 16.19
N ALA A 313 -16.75 2.00 15.33
CA ALA A 313 -17.99 2.75 15.52
C ALA A 313 -18.71 2.28 16.78
N TRP A 314 -18.91 0.97 16.93
CA TRP A 314 -19.49 0.39 18.15
C TRP A 314 -18.64 0.71 19.38
N LEU A 315 -17.31 0.55 19.29
CA LEU A 315 -16.40 0.81 20.41
C LEU A 315 -16.49 2.27 20.88
N ASN A 316 -16.47 3.22 19.96
CA ASN A 316 -16.56 4.64 20.27
C ASN A 316 -17.95 5.04 20.82
N GLU A 317 -19.03 4.48 20.26
CA GLU A 317 -20.38 4.75 20.75
C GLU A 317 -20.59 4.26 22.17
N ASN A 318 -20.12 3.06 22.51
CA ASN A 318 -20.39 2.43 23.80
C ASN A 318 -19.33 2.73 24.87
N TYR A 319 -18.07 2.86 24.47
CA TYR A 319 -16.91 3.01 25.39
C TYR A 319 -16.03 4.22 25.09
N GLY A 320 -16.38 5.07 24.12
CA GLY A 320 -15.62 6.27 23.79
C GLY A 320 -15.46 7.24 24.97
N HIS A 321 -16.39 7.23 25.92
CA HIS A 321 -16.30 7.99 27.17
C HIS A 321 -15.18 7.49 28.14
N THR A 322 -14.64 6.30 27.91
CA THR A 322 -13.51 5.72 28.65
C THR A 322 -12.18 5.82 27.91
N LYS A 323 -12.21 6.36 26.66
CA LYS A 323 -11.01 6.47 25.82
C LYS A 323 -9.97 7.36 26.51
N ASP A 324 -8.75 6.81 26.64
CA ASP A 324 -7.56 7.51 27.12
C ASP A 324 -6.46 7.37 26.05
N GLU A 325 -6.10 8.49 25.40
CA GLU A 325 -4.99 8.53 24.46
C GLU A 325 -3.67 8.53 25.22
N ILE A 326 -3.06 7.36 25.37
CA ILE A 326 -1.77 7.19 26.08
C ILE A 326 -0.64 7.95 25.36
N LYS A 327 -0.61 7.87 24.05
CA LYS A 327 0.25 8.62 23.12
C LYS A 327 -0.35 8.58 21.71
N PRO A 328 0.10 9.42 20.77
CA PRO A 328 -0.47 9.43 19.43
C PRO A 328 -0.60 8.02 18.83
N GLN A 329 -1.79 7.68 18.35
CA GLN A 329 -2.15 6.38 17.75
C GLN A 329 -2.16 5.19 18.74
N VAL A 330 -2.21 5.42 20.03
CA VAL A 330 -2.30 4.38 21.08
C VAL A 330 -3.39 4.77 22.06
N ASP A 331 -4.56 4.19 21.89
CA ASP A 331 -5.75 4.46 22.69
C ASP A 331 -6.07 3.30 23.63
N LEU A 332 -6.38 3.60 24.87
CA LEU A 332 -6.88 2.65 25.85
C LEU A 332 -8.39 2.85 26.04
N TYR A 333 -9.15 1.77 26.01
CA TYR A 333 -10.57 1.73 26.30
C TYR A 333 -10.83 0.80 27.49
N ASN A 334 -11.64 1.22 28.45
CA ASN A 334 -12.09 0.33 29.53
C ASN A 334 -13.43 -0.32 29.15
N ILE A 335 -13.38 -1.61 28.84
CA ILE A 335 -14.54 -2.40 28.42
C ILE A 335 -14.93 -3.34 29.55
N GLU A 336 -16.02 -3.02 30.28
CA GLU A 336 -16.54 -3.84 31.37
C GLU A 336 -15.47 -4.17 32.45
N GLY A 337 -14.63 -3.19 32.79
CA GLY A 337 -13.58 -3.33 33.81
C GLY A 337 -12.28 -3.96 33.31
N LYS A 338 -12.15 -4.22 32.03
CA LYS A 338 -10.91 -4.66 31.35
C LYS A 338 -10.40 -3.54 30.43
N ASP A 339 -9.12 -3.27 30.49
CA ASP A 339 -8.49 -2.32 29.59
C ASP A 339 -8.08 -3.02 28.29
N VAL A 340 -8.48 -2.45 27.14
CA VAL A 340 -8.10 -2.90 25.81
C VAL A 340 -7.37 -1.77 25.11
N ILE A 341 -6.21 -2.06 24.51
CA ILE A 341 -5.38 -1.07 23.83
C ILE A 341 -5.63 -1.21 22.33
N VAL A 342 -6.09 -0.13 21.69
CA VAL A 342 -6.32 -0.08 20.24
C VAL A 342 -5.26 0.78 19.58
N LEU A 343 -4.62 0.25 18.54
CA LEU A 343 -3.57 0.95 17.81
C LEU A 343 -4.12 1.56 16.51
N ALA A 344 -3.64 2.76 16.19
CA ALA A 344 -3.94 3.50 14.97
C ALA A 344 -5.46 3.66 14.71
N GLU A 345 -6.28 3.69 15.73
CA GLU A 345 -7.75 3.77 15.63
C GLU A 345 -8.36 2.70 14.70
N GLY A 346 -7.78 1.49 14.67
CA GLY A 346 -8.20 0.41 13.78
C GLY A 346 -7.73 0.52 12.33
N ARG A 347 -6.99 1.58 11.97
CA ARG A 347 -6.38 1.78 10.64
C ARG A 347 -5.08 1.00 10.51
N LEU A 348 -4.39 1.14 9.37
CA LEU A 348 -3.09 0.51 9.09
C LEU A 348 -2.06 0.79 10.19
N VAL A 349 -1.80 -0.20 11.04
CA VAL A 349 -0.91 -0.06 12.20
C VAL A 349 0.53 0.23 11.80
N ASN A 350 1.02 -0.38 10.72
CA ASN A 350 2.40 -0.21 10.25
C ASN A 350 2.70 1.21 9.75
N LEU A 351 1.71 1.93 9.26
CA LEU A 351 1.83 3.34 8.84
C LEU A 351 1.39 4.31 9.95
N GLY A 352 0.39 3.95 10.73
CA GLY A 352 -0.07 4.78 11.85
C GLY A 352 0.94 4.85 12.99
N CYS A 353 1.47 3.72 13.41
CA CYS A 353 2.38 3.58 14.55
C CYS A 353 3.87 3.47 14.18
N ALA A 354 4.20 3.27 12.91
CA ALA A 354 5.58 3.15 12.40
C ALA A 354 5.75 3.88 11.07
N THR A 355 6.65 3.39 10.22
CA THR A 355 7.03 4.04 8.95
C THR A 355 6.63 3.23 7.71
N GLY A 356 5.83 2.17 7.89
CA GLY A 356 5.35 1.32 6.81
C GLY A 356 6.37 0.27 6.36
N HIS A 357 6.26 -0.15 5.13
CA HIS A 357 7.12 -1.18 4.54
C HIS A 357 8.52 -0.65 4.23
N PRO A 358 9.58 -1.50 4.29
CA PRO A 358 10.95 -1.09 4.04
C PRO A 358 11.18 -0.75 2.56
N SER A 359 12.20 0.09 2.32
CA SER A 359 12.48 0.66 1.00
C SER A 359 12.69 -0.39 -0.09
N PHE A 360 13.39 -1.50 0.21
CA PHE A 360 13.64 -2.55 -0.77
C PHE A 360 12.34 -3.22 -1.26
N VAL A 361 11.40 -3.48 -0.36
CA VAL A 361 10.09 -4.05 -0.70
C VAL A 361 9.29 -3.05 -1.55
N MET A 362 9.24 -1.78 -1.13
CA MET A 362 8.55 -0.75 -1.88
C MET A 362 9.20 -0.46 -3.23
N SER A 363 10.49 -0.73 -3.40
CA SER A 363 11.13 -0.69 -4.71
C SER A 363 10.48 -1.67 -5.70
N ASN A 364 10.10 -2.88 -5.27
CA ASN A 364 9.37 -3.82 -6.13
C ASN A 364 8.02 -3.25 -6.56
N SER A 365 7.21 -2.78 -5.62
CA SER A 365 5.87 -2.22 -5.89
C SER A 365 5.96 -0.99 -6.80
N PHE A 366 6.86 -0.07 -6.51
CA PHE A 366 6.96 1.19 -7.24
C PHE A 366 7.65 1.06 -8.59
N THR A 367 8.50 0.04 -8.77
CA THR A 367 8.99 -0.33 -10.11
C THR A 367 7.86 -0.87 -10.97
N ASN A 368 6.95 -1.70 -10.39
CA ASN A 368 5.72 -2.13 -11.07
C ASN A 368 4.85 -0.93 -11.46
N GLN A 369 4.62 0.02 -10.55
CA GLN A 369 3.85 1.23 -10.82
C GLN A 369 4.46 2.05 -11.96
N THR A 370 5.77 2.28 -11.91
CA THR A 370 6.47 3.03 -12.95
C THR A 370 6.35 2.36 -14.32
N LEU A 371 6.52 1.04 -14.38
CA LEU A 371 6.38 0.28 -15.63
C LEU A 371 4.91 0.25 -16.10
N ALA A 372 3.93 0.19 -15.21
CA ALA A 372 2.51 0.29 -15.55
C ALA A 372 2.16 1.67 -16.14
N GLN A 373 2.68 2.75 -15.55
CA GLN A 373 2.49 4.10 -16.09
C GLN A 373 3.14 4.25 -17.48
N LEU A 374 4.36 3.71 -17.66
CA LEU A 374 5.04 3.69 -18.96
C LEU A 374 4.23 2.91 -20.01
N GLU A 375 3.75 1.71 -19.66
CA GLU A 375 2.97 0.85 -20.55
C GLU A 375 1.67 1.53 -20.98
N LEU A 376 0.91 2.09 -20.06
CA LEU A 376 -0.33 2.80 -20.36
C LEU A 376 -0.08 4.09 -21.15
N TRP A 377 0.97 4.83 -20.85
CA TRP A 377 1.28 6.07 -21.55
C TRP A 377 1.68 5.84 -23.01
N LEU A 378 2.55 4.87 -23.25
CA LEU A 378 3.12 4.58 -24.58
C LEU A 378 2.17 3.75 -25.45
N ASN A 379 1.44 2.80 -24.85
CA ASN A 379 0.68 1.77 -25.54
C ASN A 379 -0.84 1.83 -25.27
N SER A 380 -1.38 2.95 -24.77
CA SER A 380 -2.80 3.08 -24.38
C SER A 380 -3.80 2.58 -25.43
N LYS A 381 -3.50 2.77 -26.72
CA LYS A 381 -4.36 2.33 -27.83
C LYS A 381 -4.50 0.80 -27.93
N SER A 382 -3.62 0.04 -27.31
CA SER A 382 -3.64 -1.42 -27.30
C SER A 382 -4.55 -1.97 -26.21
N TYR A 383 -5.05 -1.11 -25.32
CA TYR A 383 -5.86 -1.48 -24.16
C TYR A 383 -7.32 -1.02 -24.34
N GLN A 384 -8.24 -1.92 -24.04
CA GLN A 384 -9.66 -1.60 -23.91
C GLN A 384 -9.97 -1.13 -22.48
N ASN A 385 -11.17 -0.60 -22.25
CA ASN A 385 -11.66 -0.18 -20.92
C ASN A 385 -11.94 -1.40 -20.03
N LYS A 386 -10.88 -2.01 -19.53
CA LYS A 386 -10.87 -3.22 -18.67
C LYS A 386 -9.74 -3.13 -17.66
N VAL A 387 -9.76 -4.04 -16.69
CA VAL A 387 -8.65 -4.26 -15.75
C VAL A 387 -7.70 -5.30 -16.35
N TYR A 388 -6.44 -4.97 -16.39
CA TYR A 388 -5.34 -5.80 -16.90
C TYR A 388 -4.33 -6.06 -15.80
N MET A 389 -3.63 -7.19 -15.91
CA MET A 389 -2.40 -7.43 -15.16
C MET A 389 -1.23 -6.74 -15.87
N LEU A 390 -0.20 -6.38 -15.12
CA LEU A 390 1.06 -5.97 -15.75
C LEU A 390 1.59 -7.11 -16.62
N PRO A 391 2.00 -6.85 -17.89
CA PRO A 391 2.55 -7.88 -18.76
C PRO A 391 3.66 -8.70 -18.10
N LYS A 392 3.63 -10.02 -18.25
CA LYS A 392 4.52 -10.94 -17.51
C LYS A 392 6.01 -10.63 -17.68
N HIS A 393 6.41 -10.19 -18.87
CA HIS A 393 7.80 -9.81 -19.12
C HIS A 393 8.23 -8.56 -18.35
N LEU A 394 7.29 -7.65 -18.02
CA LEU A 394 7.55 -6.49 -17.18
C LEU A 394 7.62 -6.87 -15.69
N ASP A 395 6.75 -7.79 -15.25
CA ASP A 395 6.79 -8.35 -13.88
C ASP A 395 8.15 -9.07 -13.63
N GLU A 396 8.63 -9.88 -14.60
CA GLU A 396 9.98 -10.48 -14.54
C GLU A 396 11.10 -9.43 -14.61
N LYS A 397 10.92 -8.34 -15.37
CA LYS A 397 11.88 -7.23 -15.40
C LYS A 397 12.02 -6.61 -14.02
N VAL A 398 10.93 -6.38 -13.30
CA VAL A 398 10.98 -5.89 -11.91
C VAL A 398 11.90 -6.78 -11.07
N ALA A 399 11.69 -8.10 -11.08
CA ALA A 399 12.55 -9.00 -10.34
C ALA A 399 14.04 -8.87 -10.74
N LYS A 400 14.32 -8.91 -12.04
CA LYS A 400 15.70 -8.82 -12.57
C LYS A 400 16.43 -7.56 -12.11
N LEU A 401 15.75 -6.41 -12.04
CA LEU A 401 16.33 -5.13 -11.60
C LEU A 401 16.77 -5.15 -10.12
N HIS A 402 16.21 -6.04 -9.31
CA HIS A 402 16.54 -6.16 -7.89
C HIS A 402 17.64 -7.20 -7.58
N LEU A 403 17.83 -8.21 -8.46
CA LEU A 403 18.73 -9.33 -8.17
C LEU A 403 20.18 -8.91 -8.00
N LYS A 404 20.67 -7.96 -8.79
CA LYS A 404 22.04 -7.47 -8.72
C LYS A 404 22.39 -6.91 -7.34
N ARG A 405 21.45 -6.17 -6.71
CA ARG A 405 21.65 -5.60 -5.38
C ARG A 405 21.79 -6.68 -4.30
N LEU A 406 21.12 -7.82 -4.51
CA LEU A 406 21.18 -8.97 -3.60
C LEU A 406 22.38 -9.90 -3.88
N GLY A 407 23.18 -9.61 -4.89
CA GLY A 407 24.29 -10.49 -5.29
C GLY A 407 23.81 -11.85 -5.85
N VAL A 408 22.60 -11.88 -6.41
CA VAL A 408 22.03 -13.11 -6.99
C VAL A 408 22.57 -13.32 -8.39
N GLU A 409 23.08 -14.51 -8.65
CA GLU A 409 23.50 -14.99 -9.96
C GLU A 409 22.44 -15.97 -10.48
N LEU A 410 21.81 -15.63 -11.61
CA LEU A 410 20.84 -16.51 -12.25
C LEU A 410 21.55 -17.54 -13.11
N GLU A 411 21.03 -18.78 -13.10
CA GLU A 411 21.43 -19.80 -14.06
C GLU A 411 20.91 -19.44 -15.47
N GLU A 412 21.68 -19.82 -16.48
CA GLU A 412 21.33 -19.57 -17.89
C GLU A 412 20.62 -20.76 -18.52
N LEU A 413 19.46 -20.52 -19.12
CA LEU A 413 18.68 -21.54 -19.81
C LEU A 413 19.27 -21.80 -21.20
N LYS A 414 19.71 -23.06 -21.48
CA LYS A 414 20.16 -23.46 -22.80
C LYS A 414 18.98 -23.59 -23.76
N LYS A 415 19.22 -23.40 -25.04
CA LYS A 415 18.19 -23.50 -26.10
C LYS A 415 17.43 -24.82 -26.06
N GLU A 416 18.13 -25.93 -25.90
CA GLU A 416 17.52 -27.28 -25.85
C GLU A 416 16.58 -27.43 -24.63
N GLN A 417 16.95 -26.80 -23.49
CA GLN A 417 16.13 -26.79 -22.30
C GLN A 417 14.91 -25.89 -22.48
N ALA A 418 15.08 -24.72 -23.09
CA ALA A 418 13.99 -23.79 -23.40
C ALA A 418 12.97 -24.44 -24.36
N ASP A 419 13.46 -25.09 -25.43
CA ASP A 419 12.63 -25.84 -26.38
C ASP A 419 11.84 -26.99 -25.69
N TYR A 420 12.48 -27.70 -24.76
CA TYR A 420 11.84 -28.79 -24.02
C TYR A 420 10.66 -28.32 -23.14
N ILE A 421 10.79 -27.20 -22.46
CA ILE A 421 9.74 -26.64 -21.60
C ILE A 421 8.83 -25.63 -22.31
N GLY A 422 9.08 -25.36 -23.60
CA GLY A 422 8.21 -24.50 -24.42
C GLY A 422 8.27 -23.01 -24.07
N VAL A 423 9.44 -22.48 -23.62
CA VAL A 423 9.65 -21.06 -23.33
C VAL A 423 10.77 -20.48 -24.18
N LYS A 424 10.93 -19.15 -24.15
CA LYS A 424 12.12 -18.49 -24.72
C LYS A 424 13.30 -18.56 -23.75
N VAL A 425 14.53 -18.53 -24.27
CA VAL A 425 15.74 -18.53 -23.44
C VAL A 425 15.77 -17.33 -22.48
N GLU A 426 15.25 -16.18 -22.92
CA GLU A 426 15.22 -14.93 -22.15
C GLU A 426 13.96 -14.78 -21.26
N GLY A 427 13.03 -15.73 -21.35
CA GLY A 427 11.74 -15.67 -20.66
C GLY A 427 10.63 -15.03 -21.52
N PRO A 428 9.43 -14.80 -20.94
CA PRO A 428 9.05 -15.19 -19.59
C PRO A 428 9.05 -16.70 -19.37
N TYR A 429 9.50 -17.12 -18.17
CA TYR A 429 9.70 -18.54 -17.84
C TYR A 429 8.42 -19.26 -17.37
N LYS A 430 7.37 -18.50 -17.07
CA LYS A 430 6.06 -19.01 -16.66
C LYS A 430 4.95 -18.37 -17.49
N PRO A 431 3.84 -19.08 -17.73
CA PRO A 431 2.69 -18.51 -18.42
C PRO A 431 2.02 -17.40 -17.60
N ASP A 432 1.24 -16.54 -18.27
CA ASP A 432 0.61 -15.35 -17.67
C ASP A 432 -0.30 -15.66 -16.47
N TYR A 433 -0.93 -16.84 -16.43
CA TYR A 433 -1.81 -17.25 -15.34
C TYR A 433 -1.06 -17.79 -14.10
N TYR A 434 0.23 -18.02 -14.17
CA TYR A 434 1.00 -18.61 -13.07
C TYR A 434 1.26 -17.57 -11.97
N ARG A 435 1.00 -17.92 -10.70
CA ARG A 435 1.03 -17.01 -9.54
C ARG A 435 2.05 -17.36 -8.45
N TYR A 436 3.02 -18.21 -8.67
CA TYR A 436 4.12 -18.61 -7.75
C TYR A 436 3.67 -19.04 -6.35
#